data_9d79fcb03b0ec1c958a4be528d8d53e9
#
_entry.id   9d79fcb03b0ec1c958a4be528d8d53e9
#
_cell.length_a   1.000
_cell.length_b   1.000
_cell.length_c   1.000
_cell.angle_alpha   90.00
_cell.angle_beta   90.00
_cell.angle_gamma   90.00
#
_symmetry.space_group_name_H-M   'P 1'
#
loop_
_entity.id
_entity.type
_entity.pdbx_description
1 polymer ?
#
loop_
_entity_poly.entity_id
_entity_poly.type
_entity_poly.pdbx_seq_one_letter_code
_entity_poly.pdbx_strand_id
1 'polypeptide(L)'
;MNREIQLFLGVEVVIFLIAALTHFEILFDGYADRGAAIAESVIGVVLIVGLIVASVRPAWARTVGIVVQAFALLGTFVGLALLIAVGPGTLLDVTFHLVMALVLITGLMVAIRARSPGATGFRGGRNG
;
A
#
# COMPACT_ATOMS: atom_id res chain seq x y z
N MET A 1 11.57 5.77 -12.23
CA MET A 1 11.54 5.09 -10.90
C MET A 1 10.54 5.71 -9.93
N ASN A 2 10.58 7.03 -9.66
CA ASN A 2 9.57 7.65 -8.78
C ASN A 2 8.13 7.52 -9.32
N ARG A 3 7.94 7.53 -10.64
CA ARG A 3 6.62 7.32 -11.28
C ARG A 3 6.05 5.93 -11.01
N GLU A 4 6.89 4.91 -10.97
CA GLU A 4 6.44 3.54 -10.66
C GLU A 4 5.96 3.45 -9.21
N ILE A 5 6.69 4.06 -8.26
CA ILE A 5 6.25 4.12 -6.86
C ILE A 5 4.91 4.85 -6.74
N GLN A 6 4.76 5.99 -7.40
CA GLN A 6 3.50 6.76 -7.41
C GLN A 6 2.35 5.97 -8.05
N LEU A 7 2.63 5.23 -9.12
CA LEU A 7 1.64 4.37 -9.76
C LEU A 7 1.14 3.28 -8.82
N PHE A 8 2.07 2.56 -8.15
CA PHE A 8 1.68 1.53 -7.17
C PHE A 8 0.89 2.12 -6.02
N LEU A 9 1.35 3.22 -5.42
CA LEU A 9 0.60 3.92 -4.36
C LEU A 9 -0.80 4.33 -4.82
N GLY A 10 -0.94 4.82 -6.06
CA GLY A 10 -2.24 5.18 -6.63
C GLY A 10 -3.17 3.97 -6.79
N VAL A 11 -2.65 2.85 -7.30
CA VAL A 11 -3.40 1.59 -7.42
C VAL A 11 -3.83 1.08 -6.06
N GLU A 12 -2.94 1.09 -5.07
CA GLU A 12 -3.20 0.66 -3.71
C GLU A 12 -4.27 1.53 -3.04
N VAL A 13 -4.22 2.85 -3.20
CA VAL A 13 -5.28 3.78 -2.72
C VAL A 13 -6.65 3.37 -3.28
N VAL A 14 -6.74 3.11 -4.58
CA VAL A 14 -8.00 2.70 -5.21
C VAL A 14 -8.50 1.37 -4.65
N ILE A 15 -7.61 0.39 -4.47
CA ILE A 15 -7.96 -0.93 -3.91
C ILE A 15 -8.51 -0.79 -2.49
N PHE A 16 -7.83 -0.05 -1.62
CA PHE A 16 -8.29 0.15 -0.23
C PHE A 16 -9.58 0.98 -0.15
N LEU A 17 -9.79 1.93 -1.06
CA LEU A 17 -11.05 2.66 -1.16
C LEU A 17 -12.20 1.73 -1.53
N ILE A 18 -12.01 0.87 -2.53
CA ILE A 18 -13.02 -0.13 -2.94
C ILE A 18 -13.32 -1.07 -1.77
N ALA A 19 -12.30 -1.57 -1.06
CA ALA A 19 -12.46 -2.45 0.09
C ALA A 19 -13.31 -1.77 1.19
N ALA A 20 -12.92 -0.57 1.62
CA ALA A 20 -13.64 0.17 2.65
C ALA A 20 -15.10 0.44 2.26
N LEU A 21 -15.36 0.87 1.01
CA LEU A 21 -16.72 1.10 0.53
C LEU A 21 -17.55 -0.18 0.44
N THR A 22 -16.91 -1.33 0.18
CA THR A 22 -17.59 -2.64 0.20
C THR A 22 -17.98 -3.02 1.63
N HIS A 23 -17.09 -2.88 2.60
CA HIS A 23 -17.38 -3.20 4.00
C HIS A 23 -18.30 -2.18 4.70
N PHE A 24 -18.47 -0.98 4.15
CA PHE A 24 -19.54 -0.05 4.53
C PHE A 24 -20.88 -0.33 3.81
N GLU A 25 -20.97 -1.37 2.97
CA GLU A 25 -22.16 -1.70 2.14
C GLU A 25 -22.59 -0.56 1.22
N ILE A 26 -21.63 0.26 0.75
CA ILE A 26 -21.91 1.34 -0.22
C ILE A 26 -21.87 0.79 -1.65
N LEU A 27 -20.97 -0.15 -1.93
CA LEU A 27 -20.84 -0.75 -3.27
C LEU A 27 -21.60 -2.06 -3.41
N PHE A 28 -21.59 -2.91 -2.38
CA PHE A 28 -22.21 -4.24 -2.41
C PHE A 28 -22.84 -4.55 -1.07
N ASP A 29 -24.06 -5.06 -1.08
CA ASP A 29 -24.76 -5.54 0.10
C ASP A 29 -24.22 -6.92 0.56
N GLY A 30 -24.32 -7.19 1.86
CA GLY A 30 -23.97 -8.50 2.42
C GLY A 30 -22.51 -8.67 2.84
N TYR A 31 -21.71 -7.60 2.79
CA TYR A 31 -20.31 -7.60 3.21
C TYR A 31 -20.03 -6.68 4.40
N ALA A 32 -21.05 -6.35 5.19
CA ALA A 32 -20.92 -5.43 6.32
C ALA A 32 -19.87 -5.90 7.33
N ASP A 33 -18.77 -5.19 7.42
CA ASP A 33 -17.77 -5.30 8.49
C ASP A 33 -17.23 -3.92 8.83
N ARG A 34 -17.81 -3.31 9.85
CA ARG A 34 -17.42 -1.96 10.27
C ARG A 34 -15.97 -1.90 10.75
N GLY A 35 -15.45 -2.97 11.36
CA GLY A 35 -14.07 -3.05 11.81
C GLY A 35 -13.10 -3.03 10.63
N ALA A 36 -13.34 -3.89 9.65
CA ALA A 36 -12.59 -3.92 8.40
C ALA A 36 -12.68 -2.59 7.65
N ALA A 37 -13.89 -2.03 7.49
CA ALA A 37 -14.10 -0.76 6.81
C ALA A 37 -13.28 0.40 7.43
N ILE A 38 -13.24 0.49 8.77
CA ILE A 38 -12.44 1.50 9.48
C ILE A 38 -10.95 1.25 9.26
N ALA A 39 -10.47 0.01 9.41
CA ALA A 39 -9.07 -0.34 9.23
C ALA A 39 -8.59 -0.02 7.81
N GLU A 40 -9.36 -0.40 6.79
CA GLU A 40 -9.07 -0.13 5.39
C GLU A 40 -9.09 1.36 5.06
N SER A 41 -10.02 2.12 5.68
CA SER A 41 -10.06 3.58 5.54
C SER A 41 -8.80 4.24 6.12
N VAL A 42 -8.32 3.78 7.28
CA VAL A 42 -7.08 4.28 7.89
C VAL A 42 -5.88 3.99 7.00
N ILE A 43 -5.78 2.77 6.50
CA ILE A 43 -4.69 2.38 5.57
C ILE A 43 -4.79 3.22 4.29
N GLY A 44 -5.97 3.37 3.72
CA GLY A 44 -6.20 4.19 2.54
C GLY A 44 -5.74 5.64 2.73
N VAL A 45 -6.06 6.26 3.87
CA VAL A 45 -5.59 7.61 4.20
C VAL A 45 -4.06 7.67 4.29
N VAL A 46 -3.41 6.70 4.92
CA VAL A 46 -1.94 6.63 5.01
C VAL A 46 -1.32 6.52 3.62
N LEU A 47 -1.89 5.70 2.74
CA LEU A 47 -1.43 5.56 1.34
C LEU A 47 -1.64 6.85 0.54
N ILE A 48 -2.77 7.56 0.72
CA ILE A 48 -3.03 8.86 0.09
C ILE A 48 -1.98 9.89 0.53
N VAL A 49 -1.70 10.00 1.82
CA VAL A 49 -0.65 10.89 2.34
C VAL A 49 0.70 10.52 1.74
N GLY A 50 1.02 9.22 1.68
CA GLY A 50 2.23 8.72 1.04
C GLY A 50 2.33 9.12 -0.43
N LEU A 51 1.26 8.97 -1.19
CA LEU A 51 1.18 9.37 -2.60
C LEU A 51 1.39 10.88 -2.78
N ILE A 52 0.75 11.70 -1.94
CA ILE A 52 0.92 13.15 -1.97
C ILE A 52 2.38 13.53 -1.69
N VAL A 53 2.97 12.99 -0.61
CA VAL A 53 4.37 13.28 -0.26
C VAL A 53 5.33 12.82 -1.36
N ALA A 54 5.15 11.62 -1.91
CA ALA A 54 5.96 11.11 -3.01
C ALA A 54 5.85 11.97 -4.28
N SER A 55 4.70 12.63 -4.48
CA SER A 55 4.45 13.48 -5.64
C SER A 55 5.07 14.87 -5.48
N VAL A 56 4.92 15.49 -4.29
CA VAL A 56 5.42 16.86 -4.04
C VAL A 56 6.88 16.88 -3.59
N ARG A 57 7.42 15.78 -3.12
CA ARG A 57 8.80 15.63 -2.62
C ARG A 57 9.47 14.39 -3.25
N PRO A 58 9.88 14.46 -4.53
CA PRO A 58 10.43 13.29 -5.23
C PRO A 58 11.65 12.65 -4.56
N ALA A 59 12.43 13.43 -3.81
CA ALA A 59 13.56 12.92 -3.04
C ALA A 59 13.14 11.95 -1.91
N TRP A 60 11.91 12.06 -1.42
CA TRP A 60 11.35 11.23 -0.35
C TRP A 60 10.52 10.06 -0.87
N ALA A 61 10.22 10.02 -2.16
CA ALA A 61 9.30 9.05 -2.76
C ALA A 61 9.65 7.60 -2.38
N ARG A 62 10.94 7.24 -2.41
CA ARG A 62 11.41 5.90 -2.02
C ARG A 62 11.13 5.60 -0.55
N THR A 63 11.56 6.46 0.35
CA THR A 63 11.41 6.24 1.80
C THR A 63 9.94 6.19 2.20
N VAL A 64 9.16 7.14 1.71
CA VAL A 64 7.72 7.21 1.98
C VAL A 64 7.01 6.00 1.38
N GLY A 65 7.33 5.62 0.14
CA GLY A 65 6.76 4.44 -0.50
C GLY A 65 7.02 3.17 0.33
N ILE A 66 8.25 2.95 0.81
CA ILE A 66 8.58 1.82 1.67
C ILE A 66 7.75 1.84 2.96
N VAL A 67 7.70 2.97 3.66
CA VAL A 67 7.04 3.07 4.97
C VAL A 67 5.53 2.84 4.86
N VAL A 68 4.86 3.52 3.92
CA VAL A 68 3.39 3.42 3.85
C VAL A 68 2.93 2.07 3.30
N GLN A 69 3.66 1.49 2.36
CA GLN A 69 3.35 0.15 1.83
C GLN A 69 3.64 -0.95 2.85
N ALA A 70 4.71 -0.85 3.63
CA ALA A 70 4.98 -1.78 4.73
C ALA A 70 3.89 -1.70 5.81
N PHE A 71 3.43 -0.50 6.16
CA PHE A 71 2.30 -0.30 7.06
C PHE A 71 1.02 -0.93 6.51
N ALA A 72 0.68 -0.66 5.24
CA ALA A 72 -0.49 -1.23 4.59
C ALA A 72 -0.44 -2.76 4.52
N LEU A 73 0.73 -3.32 4.20
CA LEU A 73 0.94 -4.77 4.15
C LEU A 73 0.77 -5.42 5.53
N LEU A 74 1.29 -4.81 6.59
CA LEU A 74 1.10 -5.28 7.96
C LEU A 74 -0.39 -5.28 8.32
N GLY A 75 -1.11 -4.20 8.03
CA GLY A 75 -2.56 -4.11 8.27
C GLY A 75 -3.35 -5.17 7.49
N THR A 76 -2.98 -5.42 6.23
CA THR A 76 -3.60 -6.47 5.40
C THR A 76 -3.37 -7.86 5.99
N PHE A 77 -2.18 -8.17 6.49
CA PHE A 77 -1.91 -9.46 7.14
C PHE A 77 -2.65 -9.61 8.47
N VAL A 78 -2.76 -8.55 9.27
CA VAL A 78 -3.58 -8.56 10.49
C VAL A 78 -5.05 -8.81 10.14
N GLY A 79 -5.60 -8.12 9.14
CA GLY A 79 -6.96 -8.34 8.65
C GLY A 79 -7.19 -9.78 8.20
N LEU A 80 -6.28 -10.31 7.38
CA LEU A 80 -6.36 -11.71 6.92
C LEU A 80 -6.29 -12.72 8.07
N ALA A 81 -5.40 -12.49 9.05
CA ALA A 81 -5.31 -13.35 10.22
C ALA A 81 -6.59 -13.33 11.06
N LEU A 82 -7.20 -12.17 11.25
CA LEU A 82 -8.49 -12.04 11.94
C LEU A 82 -9.62 -12.74 11.18
N LEU A 83 -9.66 -12.57 9.86
CA LEU A 83 -10.63 -13.22 8.99
C LEU A 83 -10.59 -14.76 9.12
N ILE A 84 -9.39 -15.33 9.22
CA ILE A 84 -9.19 -16.78 9.38
C ILE A 84 -9.52 -17.22 10.81
N ALA A 85 -9.20 -16.43 11.82
CA ALA A 85 -9.30 -16.80 13.23
C ALA A 85 -10.74 -16.65 13.79
N VAL A 86 -11.51 -15.67 13.34
CA VAL A 86 -12.80 -15.29 13.97
C VAL A 86 -14.01 -15.84 13.22
N GLY A 87 -13.88 -16.25 11.99
CA GLY A 87 -14.99 -16.81 11.26
C GLY A 87 -14.70 -17.04 9.79
N PRO A 88 -15.57 -17.78 9.10
CA PRO A 88 -15.38 -18.03 7.69
C PRO A 88 -15.62 -16.75 6.92
N GLY A 89 -14.54 -16.01 6.67
CA GLY A 89 -14.56 -15.06 5.59
C GLY A 89 -14.98 -15.77 4.31
N THR A 90 -15.70 -15.10 3.47
CA THR A 90 -16.06 -15.69 2.18
C THR A 90 -14.79 -15.97 1.38
N LEU A 91 -14.86 -16.92 0.44
CA LEU A 91 -13.74 -17.16 -0.47
C LEU A 91 -13.35 -15.87 -1.22
N LEU A 92 -14.32 -15.01 -1.47
CA LEU A 92 -14.09 -13.70 -2.09
C LEU A 92 -13.24 -12.79 -1.21
N ASP A 93 -13.54 -12.70 0.11
CA ASP A 93 -12.76 -11.88 1.05
C ASP A 93 -11.32 -12.36 1.15
N VAL A 94 -11.11 -13.66 1.30
CA VAL A 94 -9.76 -14.25 1.35
C VAL A 94 -8.99 -13.96 0.05
N THR A 95 -9.63 -14.19 -1.10
CA THR A 95 -9.03 -13.93 -2.41
C THR A 95 -8.67 -12.46 -2.57
N PHE A 96 -9.56 -11.56 -2.17
CA PHE A 96 -9.33 -10.12 -2.26
C PHE A 96 -8.13 -9.68 -1.39
N HIS A 97 -8.04 -10.15 -0.15
CA HIS A 97 -6.91 -9.87 0.74
C HIS A 97 -5.58 -10.42 0.18
N LEU A 98 -5.60 -11.60 -0.45
CA LEU A 98 -4.40 -12.15 -1.09
C LEU A 98 -3.96 -11.31 -2.29
N VAL A 99 -4.90 -10.83 -3.11
CA VAL A 99 -4.61 -9.92 -4.23
C VAL A 99 -4.05 -8.60 -3.70
N MET A 100 -4.65 -8.02 -2.65
CA MET A 100 -4.14 -6.81 -2.00
C MET A 100 -2.71 -7.00 -1.51
N ALA A 101 -2.43 -8.09 -0.79
CA ALA A 101 -1.10 -8.42 -0.31
C ALA A 101 -0.08 -8.55 -1.46
N LEU A 102 -0.45 -9.19 -2.56
CA LEU A 102 0.41 -9.34 -3.73
C LEU A 102 0.75 -7.99 -4.37
N VAL A 103 -0.23 -7.10 -4.53
CA VAL A 103 -0.01 -5.75 -5.07
C VAL A 103 0.91 -4.95 -4.15
N LEU A 104 0.65 -4.97 -2.82
CA LEU A 104 1.48 -4.28 -1.83
C LEU A 104 2.92 -4.80 -1.80
N ILE A 105 3.12 -6.13 -1.86
CA ILE A 105 4.45 -6.73 -1.92
C ILE A 105 5.18 -6.28 -3.18
N THR A 106 4.49 -6.27 -4.32
CA THR A 106 5.09 -5.83 -5.59
C THR A 106 5.48 -4.37 -5.55
N GLY A 107 4.61 -3.49 -5.08
CA GLY A 107 4.88 -2.06 -4.92
C GLY A 107 6.02 -1.80 -3.94
N LEU A 108 6.03 -2.49 -2.80
CA LEU A 108 7.10 -2.41 -1.81
C LEU A 108 8.46 -2.84 -2.40
N MET A 109 8.48 -3.92 -3.18
CA MET A 109 9.71 -4.37 -3.86
C MET A 109 10.19 -3.35 -4.90
N VAL A 110 9.29 -2.69 -5.62
CA VAL A 110 9.63 -1.59 -6.53
C VAL A 110 10.25 -0.43 -5.75
N ALA A 111 9.65 -0.03 -4.62
CA ALA A 111 10.16 1.04 -3.78
C ALA A 111 11.54 0.70 -3.18
N ILE A 112 11.74 -0.54 -2.70
CA ILE A 112 13.03 -1.00 -2.15
C ILE A 112 14.14 -0.96 -3.21
N ARG A 113 13.83 -1.41 -4.43
CA ARG A 113 14.80 -1.49 -5.54
C ARG A 113 15.08 -0.13 -6.20
N ALA A 114 14.25 0.88 -5.94
CA ALA A 114 14.47 2.23 -6.43
C ALA A 114 15.79 2.80 -5.88
N ARG A 115 16.67 3.33 -6.78
CA ARG A 115 17.95 3.92 -6.37
C ARG A 115 17.71 5.24 -5.64
N SER A 116 18.48 5.48 -4.57
CA SER A 116 18.49 6.79 -3.90
C SER A 116 19.11 7.85 -4.82
N PRO A 117 18.52 9.04 -4.93
CA PRO A 117 19.03 10.11 -5.82
C PRO A 117 20.46 10.58 -5.56
N GLY A 118 21.08 10.16 -4.46
CA GLY A 118 22.41 10.63 -4.03
C GLY A 118 23.60 9.71 -4.34
N ALA A 119 23.39 8.53 -4.95
CA ALA A 119 24.47 7.53 -5.09
C ALA A 119 25.43 7.74 -6.27
N THR A 120 25.19 8.73 -7.13
CA THR A 120 25.98 8.95 -8.35
C THR A 120 27.00 10.10 -8.27
N GLY A 121 27.12 10.78 -7.13
CA GLY A 121 27.90 12.03 -7.01
C GLY A 121 29.36 11.91 -6.55
N PHE A 122 29.89 10.71 -6.21
CA PHE A 122 31.23 10.60 -5.63
C PHE A 122 32.19 9.71 -6.45
N ARG A 123 32.14 9.84 -7.77
CA ARG A 123 33.11 9.16 -8.63
C ARG A 123 33.75 10.16 -9.60
N GLY A 124 34.67 10.95 -9.12
CA GLY A 124 35.40 11.84 -10.01
C GLY A 124 36.26 12.87 -9.29
N GLY A 125 37.37 12.48 -8.70
CA GLY A 125 38.30 13.44 -8.10
C GLY A 125 39.57 12.81 -7.54
N ARG A 126 40.18 11.94 -8.33
CA ARG A 126 41.57 11.52 -8.04
C ARG A 126 42.33 11.32 -9.32
N ASN A 127 42.66 12.45 -9.95
CA ASN A 127 43.78 12.55 -10.88
C ASN A 127 44.44 13.89 -10.61
N GLY A 128 45.60 13.88 -9.99
CA GLY A 128 46.47 14.96 -9.76
C GLY A 128 47.72 14.45 -9.08
#